data_12600e938613970f8a5477d33afbe625
#
_entry.id   12600e938613970f8a5477d33afbe625
#
_cell.length_a   1.000
_cell.length_b   1.000
_cell.length_c   1.000
_cell.angle_alpha   90.00
_cell.angle_beta   90.00
_cell.angle_gamma   90.00
#
_symmetry.space_group_name_H-M   'P 1'
#
loop_
_entity.id
_entity.type
_entity.pdbx_description
1 polymer ?
#
loop_
_entity_poly.entity_id
_entity_poly.type
_entity_poly.pdbx_seq_one_letter_code
_entity_poly.pdbx_strand_id
1 'polypeptide(L)'
;MPDETTISRAREWDEMEPRAVPSPPIPLYGRSVTATAPTLRARLYALLRYSDPTPGARQVRVAHLIVLSIGLFAVILLSVDELEGHVRQVLRIIIWTVTFIFLVEYLTRLWVAPETPRYDQDTPTKARLRWAVSIQGLIGLLAVLPAFMFAGGYAITGADAASVFCILWILKVGLHAPAFSTLARVVSNERGPIASVLILFAILLMIAATGAHMFERVKQPEQFGSLPGAMWWAVVTLTTTGYGDVVPLTLGGRLIGALLMISGIAVLALMTGVLATGFAQEERRREYLRVWEQVARVPLFASLGVVTLSEIVGKLRTRYYPPRITVVRRGDAGDSMFFISSGEVEVRLPNGGSVRLGEGAFFGEMALLERQPRSATVSTTRPTTLLVLYASDFYEIASHIPKLAEAVENEAKRRREENLERQAAGTR
;
A
#
# COMPACT_ATOMS: atom_id res chain seq x y z
N MET A 1 35.63 -32.42 -23.13
CA MET A 1 35.29 -31.24 -23.91
C MET A 1 33.85 -30.89 -23.55
N PRO A 2 33.55 -29.78 -22.91
CA PRO A 2 32.18 -29.38 -22.64
C PRO A 2 31.54 -28.90 -23.94
N ASP A 3 30.29 -29.29 -24.13
CA ASP A 3 29.45 -29.11 -25.31
C ASP A 3 29.20 -27.59 -25.58
N GLU A 4 29.38 -27.17 -26.85
CA GLU A 4 29.21 -25.80 -27.31
C GLU A 4 27.81 -25.21 -27.00
N THR A 5 26.82 -26.08 -26.83
CA THR A 5 25.45 -25.70 -26.45
C THR A 5 25.32 -25.16 -25.00
N THR A 6 26.22 -25.55 -24.11
CA THR A 6 26.25 -25.09 -22.71
C THR A 6 26.88 -23.71 -22.59
N ILE A 7 27.84 -23.38 -23.46
CA ILE A 7 28.52 -22.08 -23.49
C ILE A 7 27.62 -21.02 -24.15
N SER A 8 26.81 -21.39 -25.13
CA SER A 8 25.83 -20.49 -25.77
C SER A 8 24.73 -20.04 -24.77
N ARG A 9 24.21 -20.95 -23.95
CA ARG A 9 23.20 -20.62 -22.93
C ARG A 9 23.74 -19.72 -21.80
N ALA A 10 25.01 -19.83 -21.45
CA ALA A 10 25.63 -18.97 -20.44
C ALA A 10 25.78 -17.51 -20.92
N ARG A 11 25.96 -17.29 -22.23
CA ARG A 11 26.01 -15.92 -22.81
C ARG A 11 24.65 -15.25 -22.92
N GLU A 12 23.57 -16.01 -23.08
CA GLU A 12 22.21 -15.45 -23.11
C GLU A 12 21.74 -14.91 -21.74
N TRP A 13 22.36 -15.36 -20.63
CA TRP A 13 22.07 -14.83 -19.29
C TRP A 13 22.83 -13.54 -18.97
N ASP A 14 23.99 -13.31 -19.61
CA ASP A 14 24.78 -12.10 -19.43
C ASP A 14 24.22 -10.90 -20.23
N GLU A 15 23.41 -11.12 -21.26
CA GLU A 15 22.78 -10.06 -22.07
C GLU A 15 21.37 -9.67 -21.59
N MET A 16 20.84 -10.30 -20.56
CA MET A 16 19.60 -9.81 -19.92
C MET A 16 19.96 -8.59 -19.06
N GLU A 17 19.93 -7.41 -19.68
CA GLU A 17 19.91 -6.15 -18.93
C GLU A 17 18.90 -6.26 -17.77
N PRO A 18 19.30 -5.95 -16.52
CA PRO A 18 18.38 -5.95 -15.41
C PRO A 18 17.26 -4.97 -15.78
N ARG A 19 16.01 -5.48 -15.87
CA ARG A 19 14.84 -4.65 -16.12
C ARG A 19 14.93 -3.43 -15.21
N ALA A 20 15.17 -2.27 -15.82
CA ALA A 20 15.31 -1.01 -15.12
C ALA A 20 14.12 -0.87 -14.16
N VAL A 21 14.40 -0.86 -12.88
CA VAL A 21 13.40 -0.50 -11.85
C VAL A 21 12.89 0.89 -12.28
N PRO A 22 11.60 1.07 -12.55
CA PRO A 22 11.10 2.37 -12.97
C PRO A 22 11.49 3.38 -11.89
N SER A 23 12.24 4.39 -12.28
CA SER A 23 12.66 5.50 -11.41
C SER A 23 11.40 6.02 -10.71
N PRO A 24 11.39 6.13 -9.37
CA PRO A 24 10.26 6.73 -8.69
C PRO A 24 10.07 8.14 -9.27
N PRO A 25 8.83 8.60 -9.48
CA PRO A 25 8.59 9.94 -9.97
C PRO A 25 9.31 10.91 -9.02
N ILE A 26 10.24 11.69 -9.55
CA ILE A 26 10.94 12.75 -8.83
C ILE A 26 9.85 13.63 -8.23
N PRO A 27 9.73 13.75 -6.90
CA PRO A 27 8.82 14.72 -6.34
C PRO A 27 9.35 16.07 -6.77
N LEU A 28 8.59 16.79 -7.58
CA LEU A 28 8.88 18.17 -7.98
C LEU A 28 8.76 19.08 -6.72
N TYR A 29 9.71 18.93 -5.81
CA TYR A 29 9.96 19.86 -4.72
C TYR A 29 10.82 20.98 -5.27
N GLY A 30 10.19 22.03 -5.79
CA GLY A 30 10.91 23.16 -6.34
C GLY A 30 10.02 24.22 -6.98
N ARG A 31 8.80 24.41 -6.51
CA ARG A 31 8.12 25.68 -6.70
C ARG A 31 8.01 26.35 -5.33
N SER A 32 8.75 27.42 -5.12
CA SER A 32 8.45 28.44 -4.12
C SER A 32 7.03 28.95 -4.38
N VAL A 33 6.08 28.30 -3.73
CA VAL A 33 4.70 28.81 -3.65
C VAL A 33 4.79 30.03 -2.75
N THR A 34 4.74 31.21 -3.35
CA THR A 34 4.34 32.43 -2.63
C THR A 34 3.10 32.05 -1.81
N ALA A 35 3.20 32.17 -0.51
CA ALA A 35 2.19 31.73 0.45
C ALA A 35 0.94 32.61 0.38
N THR A 36 0.16 32.49 -0.68
CA THR A 36 -1.24 32.92 -0.70
C THR A 36 -2.03 31.92 0.13
N ALA A 37 -2.84 32.43 1.06
CA ALA A 37 -3.69 31.56 1.92
C ALA A 37 -4.46 30.57 1.04
N PRO A 38 -4.46 29.26 1.37
CA PRO A 38 -5.08 28.25 0.52
C PRO A 38 -6.56 28.58 0.31
N THR A 39 -7.01 28.56 -0.93
CA THR A 39 -8.40 28.81 -1.30
C THR A 39 -9.32 27.84 -0.56
N LEU A 40 -10.57 28.22 -0.32
CA LEU A 40 -11.59 27.33 0.28
C LEU A 40 -11.64 25.98 -0.43
N ARG A 41 -11.51 25.99 -1.75
CA ARG A 41 -11.52 24.83 -2.61
C ARG A 41 -10.33 23.91 -2.35
N ALA A 42 -9.12 24.44 -2.21
CA ALA A 42 -7.92 23.68 -1.87
C ALA A 42 -8.00 23.07 -0.45
N ARG A 43 -8.57 23.82 0.52
CA ARG A 43 -8.82 23.32 1.88
C ARG A 43 -9.80 22.14 1.88
N LEU A 44 -10.92 22.25 1.16
CA LEU A 44 -11.90 21.17 1.04
C LEU A 44 -11.32 19.96 0.31
N TYR A 45 -10.52 20.17 -0.73
CA TYR A 45 -9.81 19.09 -1.39
C TYR A 45 -8.90 18.31 -0.41
N ALA A 46 -8.10 19.00 0.40
CA ALA A 46 -7.24 18.39 1.41
C ALA A 46 -8.05 17.57 2.43
N LEU A 47 -9.17 18.10 2.94
CA LEU A 47 -10.05 17.41 3.89
C LEU A 47 -10.72 16.16 3.30
N LEU A 48 -11.10 16.20 2.02
CA LEU A 48 -11.79 15.10 1.33
C LEU A 48 -10.83 14.06 0.74
N ARG A 49 -9.53 14.31 0.76
CA ARG A 49 -8.52 13.37 0.24
C ARG A 49 -8.38 12.17 1.16
N TYR A 50 -8.58 10.95 0.61
CA TYR A 50 -8.52 9.69 1.37
C TYR A 50 -7.15 9.37 1.98
N SER A 51 -6.07 9.84 1.38
CA SER A 51 -4.69 9.57 1.79
C SER A 51 -4.05 10.66 2.64
N ASP A 52 -4.78 11.73 3.00
CA ASP A 52 -4.23 12.83 3.76
C ASP A 52 -4.08 12.43 5.25
N PRO A 53 -2.87 12.57 5.86
CA PRO A 53 -2.62 12.18 7.24
C PRO A 53 -3.13 13.21 8.27
N THR A 54 -3.63 14.37 7.84
CA THR A 54 -4.06 15.44 8.76
C THR A 54 -5.19 14.99 9.68
N PRO A 55 -5.23 15.49 10.94
CA PRO A 55 -6.29 15.16 11.90
C PRO A 55 -7.69 15.48 11.35
N GLY A 56 -7.86 16.59 10.64
CA GLY A 56 -9.13 16.98 10.03
C GLY A 56 -9.62 16.00 8.97
N ALA A 57 -8.74 15.57 8.05
CA ALA A 57 -9.08 14.57 7.04
C ALA A 57 -9.42 13.22 7.67
N ARG A 58 -8.74 12.84 8.77
CA ARG A 58 -9.06 11.62 9.53
C ARG A 58 -10.45 11.70 10.16
N GLN A 59 -10.82 12.82 10.77
CA GLN A 59 -12.15 13.02 11.35
C GLN A 59 -13.25 12.92 10.29
N VAL A 60 -13.06 13.56 9.13
CA VAL A 60 -14.02 13.48 8.01
C VAL A 60 -14.18 12.03 7.53
N ARG A 61 -13.08 11.25 7.42
CA ARG A 61 -13.17 9.83 7.06
C ARG A 61 -13.94 9.01 8.08
N VAL A 62 -13.67 9.21 9.38
CA VAL A 62 -14.38 8.48 10.45
C VAL A 62 -15.86 8.84 10.45
N ALA A 63 -16.20 10.13 10.36
CA ALA A 63 -17.59 10.57 10.26
C ALA A 63 -18.31 9.96 9.06
N HIS A 64 -17.63 9.92 7.91
CA HIS A 64 -18.18 9.29 6.70
C HIS A 64 -18.46 7.79 6.89
N LEU A 65 -17.53 7.05 7.51
CA LEU A 65 -17.73 5.63 7.82
C LEU A 65 -18.88 5.41 8.80
N ILE A 66 -19.04 6.27 9.80
CA ILE A 66 -20.18 6.20 10.75
C ILE A 66 -21.49 6.41 10.02
N VAL A 67 -21.60 7.46 9.19
CA VAL A 67 -22.81 7.75 8.40
C VAL A 67 -23.15 6.57 7.48
N LEU A 68 -22.14 6.00 6.82
CA LEU A 68 -22.29 4.85 5.94
C LEU A 68 -22.77 3.61 6.72
N SER A 69 -22.20 3.35 7.90
CA SER A 69 -22.61 2.22 8.76
C SER A 69 -24.04 2.36 9.25
N ILE A 70 -24.44 3.57 9.66
CA ILE A 70 -25.82 3.87 10.07
C ILE A 70 -26.79 3.63 8.91
N GLY A 71 -26.45 4.12 7.72
CA GLY A 71 -27.26 3.92 6.52
C GLY A 71 -27.39 2.45 6.15
N LEU A 72 -26.29 1.70 6.14
CA LEU A 72 -26.29 0.27 5.83
C LEU A 72 -27.12 -0.52 6.83
N PHE A 73 -26.98 -0.22 8.13
CA PHE A 73 -27.75 -0.85 9.18
C PHE A 73 -29.26 -0.55 9.03
N ALA A 74 -29.62 0.69 8.72
CA ALA A 74 -31.01 1.08 8.47
C ALA A 74 -31.61 0.33 7.29
N VAL A 75 -30.87 0.13 6.21
CA VAL A 75 -31.31 -0.62 5.03
C VAL A 75 -31.51 -2.11 5.37
N ILE A 76 -30.56 -2.72 6.12
CA ILE A 76 -30.67 -4.11 6.57
C ILE A 76 -31.94 -4.29 7.43
N LEU A 77 -32.17 -3.41 8.39
CA LEU A 77 -33.38 -3.45 9.21
C LEU A 77 -34.64 -3.27 8.37
N LEU A 78 -34.62 -2.36 7.38
CA LEU A 78 -35.82 -2.14 6.54
C LEU A 78 -36.21 -3.38 5.71
N SER A 79 -35.30 -4.33 5.50
CA SER A 79 -35.60 -5.60 4.82
C SER A 79 -36.39 -6.59 5.66
N VAL A 80 -36.59 -6.32 6.95
CA VAL A 80 -37.39 -7.16 7.85
C VAL A 80 -38.89 -6.83 7.67
N ASP A 81 -39.71 -7.83 7.30
CA ASP A 81 -41.11 -7.61 6.97
C ASP A 81 -42.01 -7.34 8.17
N GLU A 82 -41.63 -7.77 9.38
CA GLU A 82 -42.43 -7.70 10.62
C GLU A 82 -42.32 -6.34 11.34
N LEU A 83 -41.60 -5.34 10.79
CA LEU A 83 -41.43 -4.06 11.45
C LEU A 83 -42.70 -3.21 11.49
N GLU A 84 -42.96 -2.58 12.63
CA GLU A 84 -44.05 -1.62 12.80
C GLU A 84 -43.91 -0.41 11.86
N GLY A 85 -45.07 0.13 11.42
CA GLY A 85 -45.10 1.20 10.42
C GLY A 85 -44.29 2.45 10.80
N HIS A 86 -44.29 2.84 12.07
CA HIS A 86 -43.51 4.00 12.53
C HIS A 86 -42.00 3.74 12.50
N VAL A 87 -41.53 2.52 12.81
CA VAL A 87 -40.11 2.13 12.71
C VAL A 87 -39.66 2.18 11.26
N ARG A 88 -40.45 1.64 10.34
CA ARG A 88 -40.18 1.73 8.89
C ARG A 88 -40.06 3.16 8.42
N GLN A 89 -40.91 4.06 8.91
CA GLN A 89 -40.84 5.48 8.56
C GLN A 89 -39.54 6.15 9.04
N VAL A 90 -39.14 5.87 10.28
CA VAL A 90 -37.85 6.39 10.81
C VAL A 90 -36.68 5.85 10.01
N LEU A 91 -36.64 4.56 9.67
CA LEU A 91 -35.56 3.97 8.86
C LEU A 91 -35.48 4.60 7.47
N ARG A 92 -36.64 4.87 6.83
CA ARG A 92 -36.67 5.58 5.55
C ARG A 92 -36.09 7.00 5.67
N ILE A 93 -36.44 7.74 6.74
CA ILE A 93 -35.87 9.08 6.96
C ILE A 93 -34.34 9.00 7.11
N ILE A 94 -33.83 8.01 7.85
CA ILE A 94 -32.37 7.82 7.99
C ILE A 94 -31.74 7.55 6.63
N ILE A 95 -32.29 6.64 5.82
CA ILE A 95 -31.78 6.30 4.49
C ILE A 95 -31.76 7.54 3.58
N TRP A 96 -32.83 8.34 3.58
CA TRP A 96 -32.88 9.58 2.80
C TRP A 96 -31.87 10.60 3.27
N THR A 97 -31.67 10.74 4.59
CA THR A 97 -30.67 11.65 5.15
C THR A 97 -29.26 11.24 4.73
N VAL A 98 -28.93 9.96 4.82
CA VAL A 98 -27.64 9.41 4.39
C VAL A 98 -27.43 9.61 2.88
N THR A 99 -28.46 9.34 2.07
CA THR A 99 -28.40 9.56 0.62
C THR A 99 -28.15 11.03 0.29
N PHE A 100 -28.81 11.96 0.99
CA PHE A 100 -28.59 13.39 0.83
C PHE A 100 -27.15 13.80 1.21
N ILE A 101 -26.62 13.28 2.30
CA ILE A 101 -25.20 13.51 2.69
C ILE A 101 -24.26 13.04 1.58
N PHE A 102 -24.53 11.87 1.00
CA PHE A 102 -23.71 11.35 -0.12
C PHE A 102 -23.85 12.18 -1.39
N LEU A 103 -25.01 12.76 -1.65
CA LEU A 103 -25.21 13.70 -2.76
C LEU A 103 -24.37 14.96 -2.57
N VAL A 104 -24.43 15.56 -1.38
CA VAL A 104 -23.63 16.74 -1.05
C VAL A 104 -22.13 16.43 -1.16
N GLU A 105 -21.69 15.27 -0.65
CA GLU A 105 -20.31 14.81 -0.80
C GLU A 105 -19.92 14.67 -2.27
N TYR A 106 -20.74 14.03 -3.08
CA TYR A 106 -20.48 13.82 -4.51
C TYR A 106 -20.32 15.17 -5.25
N LEU A 107 -21.25 16.09 -5.03
CA LEU A 107 -21.20 17.42 -5.63
C LEU A 107 -19.96 18.20 -5.17
N THR A 108 -19.62 18.11 -3.91
CA THR A 108 -18.41 18.76 -3.36
C THR A 108 -17.15 18.20 -3.99
N ARG A 109 -17.04 16.87 -4.11
CA ARG A 109 -15.90 16.20 -4.79
C ARG A 109 -15.82 16.58 -6.27
N LEU A 110 -16.93 16.64 -6.97
CA LEU A 110 -17.00 17.08 -8.37
C LEU A 110 -16.54 18.55 -8.50
N TRP A 111 -16.92 19.40 -7.55
CA TRP A 111 -16.53 20.80 -7.54
C TRP A 111 -15.03 20.99 -7.30
N VAL A 112 -14.42 20.20 -6.39
CA VAL A 112 -13.00 20.30 -6.06
C VAL A 112 -12.09 19.43 -6.96
N ALA A 113 -12.65 18.63 -7.87
CA ALA A 113 -11.90 17.73 -8.75
C ALA A 113 -10.73 18.39 -9.51
N PRO A 114 -10.82 19.65 -10.01
CA PRO A 114 -9.71 20.32 -10.69
C PRO A 114 -8.48 20.58 -9.80
N GLU A 115 -8.63 20.57 -8.46
CA GLU A 115 -7.49 20.70 -7.52
C GLU A 115 -6.66 19.40 -7.40
N THR A 116 -7.10 18.32 -8.06
CA THR A 116 -6.38 17.04 -8.03
C THR A 116 -5.12 17.15 -8.90
N PRO A 117 -3.91 16.85 -8.38
CA PRO A 117 -2.66 16.95 -9.15
C PRO A 117 -2.67 16.13 -10.46
N ARG A 118 -3.49 15.08 -10.52
CA ARG A 118 -3.67 14.24 -11.71
C ARG A 118 -4.29 15.01 -12.89
N TYR A 119 -4.99 16.10 -12.62
CA TYR A 119 -5.74 16.89 -13.61
C TYR A 119 -5.22 18.32 -13.76
N ASP A 120 -4.00 18.59 -13.26
CA ASP A 120 -3.38 19.94 -13.23
C ASP A 120 -3.26 20.58 -14.63
N GLN A 121 -3.16 19.76 -15.69
CA GLN A 121 -3.08 20.21 -17.08
C GLN A 121 -4.45 20.28 -17.79
N ASP A 122 -5.53 19.82 -17.14
CA ASP A 122 -6.85 19.80 -17.75
C ASP A 122 -7.63 21.10 -17.47
N THR A 123 -8.53 21.48 -18.39
CA THR A 123 -9.50 22.53 -18.11
C THR A 123 -10.42 22.10 -16.96
N PRO A 124 -10.98 23.04 -16.17
CA PRO A 124 -11.83 22.68 -15.02
C PRO A 124 -13.01 21.78 -15.36
N THR A 125 -13.61 21.96 -16.54
CA THR A 125 -14.71 21.13 -17.04
C THR A 125 -14.26 19.74 -17.40
N LYS A 126 -13.12 19.60 -18.07
CA LYS A 126 -12.53 18.31 -18.44
C LYS A 126 -12.09 17.53 -17.20
N ALA A 127 -11.49 18.19 -16.21
CA ALA A 127 -11.12 17.60 -14.94
C ALA A 127 -12.32 17.00 -14.18
N ARG A 128 -13.45 17.74 -14.13
CA ARG A 128 -14.70 17.26 -13.54
C ARG A 128 -15.26 16.06 -14.27
N LEU A 129 -15.29 16.10 -15.61
CA LEU A 129 -15.80 14.98 -16.42
C LEU A 129 -14.94 13.73 -16.24
N ARG A 130 -13.60 13.88 -16.28
CA ARG A 130 -12.67 12.76 -16.05
C ARG A 130 -12.79 12.18 -14.64
N TRP A 131 -13.02 13.04 -13.64
CA TRP A 131 -13.28 12.57 -12.29
C TRP A 131 -14.62 11.83 -12.19
N ALA A 132 -15.69 12.36 -12.78
CA ALA A 132 -17.02 11.73 -12.78
C ALA A 132 -17.01 10.32 -13.41
N VAL A 133 -16.22 10.11 -14.47
CA VAL A 133 -16.05 8.81 -15.16
C VAL A 133 -14.99 7.93 -14.45
N SER A 134 -14.25 8.44 -13.47
CA SER A 134 -13.31 7.63 -12.70
C SER A 134 -14.06 6.62 -11.81
N ILE A 135 -13.35 5.55 -11.37
CA ILE A 135 -13.92 4.54 -10.45
C ILE A 135 -14.52 5.21 -9.20
N GLN A 136 -13.84 6.23 -8.66
CA GLN A 136 -14.33 6.97 -7.48
C GLN A 136 -15.60 7.77 -7.80
N GLY A 137 -15.64 8.44 -8.95
CA GLY A 137 -16.81 9.18 -9.40
C GLY A 137 -18.00 8.27 -9.70
N LEU A 138 -17.77 7.15 -10.38
CA LEU A 138 -18.83 6.18 -10.70
C LEU A 138 -19.41 5.54 -9.43
N ILE A 139 -18.58 5.10 -8.48
CA ILE A 139 -19.07 4.55 -7.20
C ILE A 139 -19.84 5.61 -6.41
N GLY A 140 -19.36 6.87 -6.43
CA GLY A 140 -20.06 7.98 -5.81
C GLY A 140 -21.43 8.23 -6.43
N LEU A 141 -21.53 8.22 -7.76
CA LEU A 141 -22.77 8.39 -8.50
C LEU A 141 -23.75 7.22 -8.25
N LEU A 142 -23.26 5.99 -8.31
CA LEU A 142 -24.05 4.80 -8.02
C LEU A 142 -24.63 4.82 -6.59
N ALA A 143 -23.90 5.34 -5.61
CA ALA A 143 -24.39 5.48 -4.24
C ALA A 143 -25.53 6.51 -4.10
N VAL A 144 -25.66 7.45 -5.02
CA VAL A 144 -26.71 8.48 -5.05
C VAL A 144 -27.85 8.12 -6.01
N LEU A 145 -27.60 7.24 -6.98
CA LEU A 145 -28.57 6.83 -8.02
C LEU A 145 -29.96 6.47 -7.44
N PRO A 146 -30.04 5.79 -6.28
CA PRO A 146 -31.32 5.49 -5.65
C PRO A 146 -32.22 6.71 -5.44
N ALA A 147 -31.65 7.85 -5.05
CA ALA A 147 -32.42 9.07 -4.83
C ALA A 147 -33.13 9.53 -6.12
N PHE A 148 -32.46 9.40 -7.26
CA PHE A 148 -33.03 9.78 -8.57
C PHE A 148 -34.10 8.79 -9.02
N MET A 149 -33.96 7.50 -8.76
CA MET A 149 -34.96 6.49 -9.10
C MET A 149 -36.24 6.70 -8.30
N PHE A 150 -36.17 7.04 -7.01
CA PHE A 150 -37.35 7.36 -6.19
C PHE A 150 -38.00 8.68 -6.61
N ALA A 151 -37.20 9.72 -6.89
CA ALA A 151 -37.73 11.02 -7.32
C ALA A 151 -38.44 10.93 -8.70
N GLY A 152 -38.06 9.99 -9.56
CA GLY A 152 -38.69 9.73 -10.87
C GLY A 152 -39.99 8.93 -10.81
N GLY A 153 -40.51 8.63 -9.62
CA GLY A 153 -41.79 7.90 -9.47
C GLY A 153 -41.72 6.39 -9.76
N TYR A 154 -40.53 5.85 -9.99
CA TYR A 154 -40.30 4.41 -10.03
C TYR A 154 -40.40 3.87 -8.60
N ALA A 155 -41.61 3.55 -8.15
CA ALA A 155 -41.86 2.86 -6.88
C ALA A 155 -41.29 1.43 -6.96
N ILE A 156 -40.01 1.29 -6.68
CA ILE A 156 -39.43 -0.02 -6.38
C ILE A 156 -39.95 -0.35 -4.97
N THR A 157 -41.13 -0.91 -4.92
CA THR A 157 -41.78 -1.33 -3.68
C THR A 157 -41.28 -2.72 -3.34
N GLY A 158 -40.51 -2.84 -2.22
CA GLY A 158 -40.15 -4.13 -1.66
C GLY A 158 -38.76 -4.20 -1.06
N ALA A 159 -38.52 -5.23 -0.26
CA ALA A 159 -37.19 -5.54 0.35
C ALA A 159 -36.08 -5.67 -0.69
N ASP A 160 -36.43 -6.05 -1.92
CA ASP A 160 -35.45 -6.27 -3.00
C ASP A 160 -34.71 -5.00 -3.42
N ALA A 161 -35.40 -3.86 -3.46
CA ALA A 161 -34.79 -2.57 -3.79
C ALA A 161 -33.82 -2.11 -2.70
N ALA A 162 -34.15 -2.32 -1.43
CA ALA A 162 -33.27 -2.00 -0.31
C ALA A 162 -31.96 -2.80 -0.36
N SER A 163 -32.03 -4.06 -0.78
CA SER A 163 -30.85 -4.94 -0.90
C SER A 163 -29.86 -4.45 -1.98
N VAL A 164 -30.35 -3.94 -3.11
CA VAL A 164 -29.50 -3.38 -4.17
C VAL A 164 -28.75 -2.13 -3.68
N PHE A 165 -29.39 -1.30 -2.85
CA PHE A 165 -28.75 -0.12 -2.28
C PHE A 165 -27.63 -0.46 -1.30
N CYS A 166 -27.83 -1.51 -0.48
CA CYS A 166 -26.77 -2.00 0.42
C CYS A 166 -25.49 -2.32 -0.33
N ILE A 167 -25.58 -2.98 -1.49
CA ILE A 167 -24.42 -3.36 -2.30
C ILE A 167 -23.69 -2.11 -2.78
N LEU A 168 -24.40 -1.10 -3.25
CA LEU A 168 -23.80 0.13 -3.76
C LEU A 168 -23.10 0.94 -2.66
N TRP A 169 -23.66 0.98 -1.46
CA TRP A 169 -23.00 1.66 -0.33
C TRP A 169 -21.78 0.92 0.18
N ILE A 170 -21.77 -0.43 0.16
CA ILE A 170 -20.60 -1.24 0.49
C ILE A 170 -19.40 -0.88 -0.42
N LEU A 171 -19.64 -0.59 -1.71
CA LEU A 171 -18.59 -0.14 -2.61
C LEU A 171 -17.89 1.16 -2.12
N LYS A 172 -18.62 2.06 -1.46
CA LYS A 172 -18.02 3.26 -0.85
C LYS A 172 -17.08 2.94 0.31
N VAL A 173 -17.35 1.87 1.09
CA VAL A 173 -16.41 1.43 2.16
C VAL A 173 -15.03 1.12 1.56
N GLY A 174 -15.02 0.44 0.41
CA GLY A 174 -13.79 0.10 -0.29
C GLY A 174 -12.93 1.32 -0.66
N LEU A 175 -13.56 2.46 -1.00
CA LEU A 175 -12.83 3.69 -1.32
C LEU A 175 -12.18 4.34 -0.09
N HIS A 176 -12.75 4.15 1.11
CA HIS A 176 -12.30 4.78 2.35
C HIS A 176 -11.27 3.95 3.11
N ALA A 177 -11.17 2.65 2.85
CA ALA A 177 -10.27 1.74 3.53
C ALA A 177 -8.93 1.62 2.76
N PRO A 178 -7.80 2.05 3.35
CA PRO A 178 -6.47 1.94 2.72
C PRO A 178 -6.11 0.52 2.30
N ALA A 179 -6.67 -0.48 2.99
CA ALA A 179 -6.47 -1.89 2.69
C ALA A 179 -6.90 -2.26 1.26
N PHE A 180 -8.03 -1.70 0.76
CA PHE A 180 -8.50 -1.98 -0.60
C PHE A 180 -7.58 -1.40 -1.67
N SER A 181 -6.98 -0.23 -1.43
CA SER A 181 -6.00 0.33 -2.36
C SER A 181 -4.73 -0.51 -2.44
N THR A 182 -4.35 -1.16 -1.34
CA THR A 182 -3.23 -2.10 -1.29
C THR A 182 -3.56 -3.39 -2.03
N LEU A 183 -4.74 -3.97 -1.73
CA LEU A 183 -5.23 -5.15 -2.45
C LEU A 183 -5.31 -4.91 -3.96
N ALA A 184 -5.89 -3.78 -4.39
CA ALA A 184 -5.99 -3.42 -5.80
C ALA A 184 -4.60 -3.31 -6.47
N ARG A 185 -3.60 -2.77 -5.79
CA ARG A 185 -2.22 -2.72 -6.30
C ARG A 185 -1.61 -4.11 -6.40
N VAL A 186 -1.75 -4.95 -5.38
CA VAL A 186 -1.25 -6.33 -5.39
C VAL A 186 -1.87 -7.10 -6.56
N VAL A 187 -3.20 -7.08 -6.69
CA VAL A 187 -3.90 -7.75 -7.80
C VAL A 187 -3.47 -7.20 -9.17
N SER A 188 -3.27 -5.88 -9.29
CA SER A 188 -2.80 -5.27 -10.54
C SER A 188 -1.37 -5.65 -10.89
N ASN A 189 -0.48 -5.76 -9.90
CA ASN A 189 0.91 -6.14 -10.11
C ASN A 189 1.05 -7.62 -10.43
N GLU A 190 0.26 -8.48 -9.74
CA GLU A 190 0.27 -9.93 -9.90
C GLU A 190 -0.76 -10.45 -10.93
N ARG A 191 -1.26 -9.58 -11.80
CA ARG A 191 -2.30 -9.94 -12.79
C ARG A 191 -1.92 -11.13 -13.69
N GLY A 192 -0.65 -11.27 -14.05
CA GLY A 192 -0.16 -12.38 -14.86
C GLY A 192 -0.25 -13.72 -14.13
N PRO A 193 0.41 -13.89 -12.96
CA PRO A 193 0.28 -15.09 -12.14
C PRO A 193 -1.18 -15.40 -11.77
N ILE A 194 -1.99 -14.41 -11.38
CA ILE A 194 -3.41 -14.60 -11.07
C ILE A 194 -4.17 -15.13 -12.28
N ALA A 195 -3.96 -14.53 -13.45
CA ALA A 195 -4.60 -15.01 -14.70
C ALA A 195 -4.21 -16.45 -15.03
N SER A 196 -2.94 -16.84 -14.83
CA SER A 196 -2.48 -18.21 -15.05
C SER A 196 -3.19 -19.20 -14.13
N VAL A 197 -3.36 -18.87 -12.84
CA VAL A 197 -4.10 -19.72 -11.90
C VAL A 197 -5.58 -19.81 -12.26
N LEU A 198 -6.22 -18.71 -12.69
CA LEU A 198 -7.61 -18.70 -13.14
C LEU A 198 -7.82 -19.52 -14.43
N ILE A 199 -6.87 -19.47 -15.36
CA ILE A 199 -6.89 -20.30 -16.57
C ILE A 199 -6.76 -21.79 -16.20
N LEU A 200 -5.84 -22.13 -15.31
CA LEU A 200 -5.70 -23.50 -14.80
C LEU A 200 -6.99 -23.97 -14.13
N PHE A 201 -7.61 -23.12 -13.28
CA PHE A 201 -8.92 -23.39 -12.67
C PHE A 201 -9.98 -23.70 -13.73
N ALA A 202 -10.09 -22.85 -14.77
CA ALA A 202 -11.06 -23.04 -15.84
C ALA A 202 -10.83 -24.34 -16.64
N ILE A 203 -9.58 -24.69 -16.91
CA ILE A 203 -9.23 -25.94 -17.60
C ILE A 203 -9.64 -27.14 -16.75
N LEU A 204 -9.26 -27.18 -15.47
CA LEU A 204 -9.63 -28.28 -14.57
C LEU A 204 -11.15 -28.41 -14.42
N LEU A 205 -11.85 -27.28 -14.30
CA LEU A 205 -13.30 -27.22 -14.27
C LEU A 205 -13.92 -27.88 -15.50
N MET A 206 -13.45 -27.49 -16.69
CA MET A 206 -13.99 -28.01 -17.96
C MET A 206 -13.72 -29.51 -18.13
N ILE A 207 -12.51 -29.96 -17.81
CA ILE A 207 -12.14 -31.38 -17.88
C ILE A 207 -13.02 -32.20 -16.92
N ALA A 208 -13.16 -31.77 -15.67
CA ALA A 208 -13.95 -32.47 -14.67
C ALA A 208 -15.44 -32.49 -14.99
N ALA A 209 -16.00 -31.33 -15.42
CA ALA A 209 -17.39 -31.25 -15.84
C ALA A 209 -17.70 -32.15 -17.04
N THR A 210 -16.83 -32.18 -18.05
CA THR A 210 -16.99 -33.02 -19.21
C THR A 210 -16.90 -34.49 -18.82
N GLY A 211 -15.92 -34.86 -18.01
CA GLY A 211 -15.77 -36.24 -17.55
C GLY A 211 -16.97 -36.70 -16.69
N ALA A 212 -17.43 -35.88 -15.74
CA ALA A 212 -18.61 -36.20 -14.95
C ALA A 212 -19.87 -36.31 -15.81
N HIS A 213 -20.08 -35.39 -16.77
CA HIS A 213 -21.17 -35.51 -17.74
C HIS A 213 -21.12 -36.85 -18.49
N MET A 214 -19.96 -37.28 -18.96
CA MET A 214 -19.82 -38.55 -19.72
C MET A 214 -20.19 -39.75 -18.88
N PHE A 215 -19.79 -39.83 -17.63
CA PHE A 215 -19.99 -41.02 -16.78
C PHE A 215 -21.36 -41.00 -16.09
N GLU A 216 -21.92 -39.83 -15.77
CA GLU A 216 -23.12 -39.70 -14.92
C GLU A 216 -24.41 -39.42 -15.69
N ARG A 217 -24.37 -38.89 -16.92
CA ARG A 217 -25.55 -38.45 -17.68
C ARG A 217 -26.64 -39.51 -17.84
N VAL A 218 -26.27 -40.78 -17.87
CA VAL A 218 -27.22 -41.90 -18.04
C VAL A 218 -27.90 -42.24 -16.72
N LYS A 219 -27.16 -42.18 -15.59
CA LYS A 219 -27.66 -42.49 -14.28
C LYS A 219 -28.36 -41.32 -13.60
N GLN A 220 -27.90 -40.10 -13.93
CA GLN A 220 -28.37 -38.87 -13.33
C GLN A 220 -28.60 -37.79 -14.43
N PRO A 221 -29.61 -37.99 -15.31
CA PRO A 221 -29.88 -37.11 -16.43
C PRO A 221 -30.32 -35.70 -15.99
N GLU A 222 -30.94 -35.55 -14.83
CA GLU A 222 -31.38 -34.24 -14.33
C GLU A 222 -30.20 -33.36 -13.88
N GLN A 223 -29.18 -33.96 -13.24
CA GLN A 223 -28.04 -33.22 -12.65
C GLN A 223 -26.87 -33.13 -13.65
N PHE A 224 -26.55 -34.23 -14.31
CA PHE A 224 -25.40 -34.35 -15.23
C PHE A 224 -25.79 -34.47 -16.71
N GLY A 225 -27.06 -34.34 -17.06
CA GLY A 225 -27.55 -34.44 -18.44
C GLY A 225 -27.11 -33.29 -19.35
N SER A 226 -26.65 -32.18 -18.77
CA SER A 226 -26.07 -31.04 -19.49
C SER A 226 -24.71 -30.65 -18.95
N LEU A 227 -23.86 -30.07 -19.80
CA LEU A 227 -22.56 -29.59 -19.39
C LEU A 227 -22.65 -28.48 -18.32
N PRO A 228 -23.55 -27.48 -18.40
CA PRO A 228 -23.74 -26.50 -17.32
C PRO A 228 -24.10 -27.10 -15.96
N GLY A 229 -24.96 -28.15 -15.93
CA GLY A 229 -25.26 -28.87 -14.69
C GLY A 229 -24.02 -29.55 -14.10
N ALA A 230 -23.22 -30.24 -14.92
CA ALA A 230 -21.96 -30.82 -14.51
C ALA A 230 -20.91 -29.77 -14.05
N MET A 231 -20.91 -28.59 -14.68
CA MET A 231 -20.05 -27.45 -14.26
C MET A 231 -20.43 -26.96 -12.87
N TRP A 232 -21.71 -26.90 -12.51
CA TRP A 232 -22.15 -26.55 -11.16
C TRP A 232 -21.48 -27.45 -10.12
N TRP A 233 -21.61 -28.78 -10.29
CA TRP A 233 -20.96 -29.74 -9.41
C TRP A 233 -19.43 -29.56 -9.39
N ALA A 234 -18.80 -29.37 -10.55
CA ALA A 234 -17.36 -29.22 -10.63
C ALA A 234 -16.86 -27.95 -9.94
N VAL A 235 -17.56 -26.81 -10.07
CA VAL A 235 -17.23 -25.56 -9.34
C VAL A 235 -17.35 -25.79 -7.83
N VAL A 236 -18.48 -26.33 -7.37
CA VAL A 236 -18.75 -26.57 -5.94
C VAL A 236 -17.69 -27.51 -5.34
N THR A 237 -17.22 -28.49 -6.09
CA THR A 237 -16.19 -29.45 -5.67
C THR A 237 -14.80 -28.82 -5.69
N LEU A 238 -14.43 -28.12 -6.79
CA LEU A 238 -13.12 -27.51 -6.97
C LEU A 238 -12.87 -26.36 -5.98
N THR A 239 -13.94 -25.61 -5.60
CA THR A 239 -13.88 -24.58 -4.56
C THR A 239 -13.92 -25.12 -3.13
N THR A 240 -13.95 -26.44 -2.96
CA THR A 240 -14.07 -27.12 -1.66
C THR A 240 -15.33 -26.79 -0.87
N THR A 241 -16.38 -26.26 -1.52
CA THR A 241 -17.65 -25.89 -0.87
C THR A 241 -18.47 -27.14 -0.52
N GLY A 242 -18.66 -28.07 -1.50
CA GLY A 242 -19.21 -29.39 -1.27
C GLY A 242 -20.64 -29.39 -0.69
N TYR A 243 -21.61 -28.71 -1.30
CA TYR A 243 -23.01 -28.70 -0.82
C TYR A 243 -23.63 -30.10 -0.70
N GLY A 244 -23.19 -31.07 -1.50
CA GLY A 244 -23.73 -32.42 -1.48
C GLY A 244 -25.08 -32.60 -2.19
N ASP A 245 -25.59 -31.56 -2.82
CA ASP A 245 -26.80 -31.52 -3.64
C ASP A 245 -26.67 -32.35 -4.92
N VAL A 246 -25.45 -32.37 -5.49
CA VAL A 246 -25.07 -33.13 -6.68
C VAL A 246 -23.79 -33.88 -6.39
N VAL A 247 -23.79 -35.23 -6.53
CA VAL A 247 -22.61 -36.06 -6.31
C VAL A 247 -22.55 -37.22 -7.34
N PRO A 248 -21.36 -37.60 -7.83
CA PRO A 248 -21.21 -38.73 -8.74
C PRO A 248 -21.56 -40.08 -8.09
N LEU A 249 -22.30 -40.90 -8.80
CA LEU A 249 -22.71 -42.25 -8.34
C LEU A 249 -21.88 -43.36 -9.00
N THR A 250 -21.34 -43.11 -10.20
CA THR A 250 -20.52 -44.13 -10.92
C THR A 250 -19.10 -44.14 -10.39
N LEU A 251 -18.39 -45.25 -10.59
CA LEU A 251 -16.97 -45.35 -10.24
C LEU A 251 -16.13 -44.33 -11.00
N GLY A 252 -16.39 -44.14 -12.31
CA GLY A 252 -15.70 -43.18 -13.16
C GLY A 252 -15.91 -41.73 -12.66
N GLY A 253 -17.14 -41.34 -12.35
CA GLY A 253 -17.46 -40.03 -11.78
C GLY A 253 -16.78 -39.80 -10.43
N ARG A 254 -16.74 -40.80 -9.54
CA ARG A 254 -16.06 -40.73 -8.25
C ARG A 254 -14.55 -40.57 -8.37
N LEU A 255 -13.92 -41.26 -9.34
CA LEU A 255 -12.49 -41.08 -9.59
C LEU A 255 -12.16 -39.68 -10.08
N ILE A 256 -12.98 -39.14 -11.01
CA ILE A 256 -12.85 -37.73 -11.44
C ILE A 256 -13.04 -36.78 -10.25
N GLY A 257 -14.02 -37.04 -9.40
CA GLY A 257 -14.26 -36.25 -8.19
C GLY A 257 -13.07 -36.24 -7.24
N ALA A 258 -12.44 -37.39 -7.00
CA ALA A 258 -11.26 -37.50 -6.16
C ALA A 258 -10.08 -36.68 -6.72
N LEU A 259 -9.80 -36.79 -8.03
CA LEU A 259 -8.77 -36.00 -8.68
C LEU A 259 -9.07 -34.48 -8.63
N LEU A 260 -10.33 -34.12 -8.85
CA LEU A 260 -10.79 -32.75 -8.80
C LEU A 260 -10.63 -32.13 -7.39
N MET A 261 -10.97 -32.87 -6.33
CA MET A 261 -10.78 -32.42 -4.95
C MET A 261 -9.31 -32.13 -4.62
N ILE A 262 -8.39 -33.04 -5.02
CA ILE A 262 -6.95 -32.83 -4.82
C ILE A 262 -6.48 -31.62 -5.63
N SER A 263 -6.91 -31.49 -6.88
CA SER A 263 -6.58 -30.35 -7.74
C SER A 263 -7.12 -29.02 -7.19
N GLY A 264 -8.30 -29.03 -6.58
CA GLY A 264 -8.89 -27.87 -5.96
C GLY A 264 -8.03 -27.29 -4.83
N ILE A 265 -7.54 -28.16 -3.95
CA ILE A 265 -6.61 -27.77 -2.87
C ILE A 265 -5.34 -27.16 -3.46
N ALA A 266 -4.77 -27.78 -4.51
CA ALA A 266 -3.56 -27.27 -5.16
C ALA A 266 -3.77 -25.88 -5.80
N VAL A 267 -4.90 -25.65 -6.48
CA VAL A 267 -5.24 -24.35 -7.09
C VAL A 267 -5.42 -23.26 -6.03
N LEU A 268 -6.10 -23.57 -4.92
CA LEU A 268 -6.28 -22.62 -3.81
C LEU A 268 -4.93 -22.29 -3.14
N ALA A 269 -4.05 -23.30 -2.98
CA ALA A 269 -2.70 -23.07 -2.45
C ALA A 269 -1.86 -22.17 -3.38
N LEU A 270 -1.93 -22.38 -4.70
CA LEU A 270 -1.26 -21.52 -5.68
C LEU A 270 -1.78 -20.07 -5.62
N MET A 271 -3.10 -19.87 -5.58
CA MET A 271 -3.70 -18.54 -5.47
C MET A 271 -3.25 -17.82 -4.19
N THR A 272 -3.28 -18.54 -3.05
CA THR A 272 -2.82 -18.01 -1.77
C THR A 272 -1.33 -17.65 -1.81
N GLY A 273 -0.49 -18.49 -2.42
CA GLY A 273 0.94 -18.24 -2.61
C GLY A 273 1.20 -16.98 -3.43
N VAL A 274 0.50 -16.80 -4.56
CA VAL A 274 0.62 -15.60 -5.41
C VAL A 274 0.24 -14.34 -4.63
N LEU A 275 -0.88 -14.35 -3.91
CA LEU A 275 -1.30 -13.20 -3.11
C LEU A 275 -0.35 -12.93 -1.95
N ALA A 276 0.13 -13.95 -1.24
CA ALA A 276 1.07 -13.79 -0.14
C ALA A 276 2.40 -13.16 -0.60
N THR A 277 2.95 -13.62 -1.72
CA THR A 277 4.17 -13.03 -2.30
C THR A 277 3.95 -11.60 -2.76
N GLY A 278 2.81 -11.31 -3.39
CA GLY A 278 2.44 -9.96 -3.82
C GLY A 278 2.31 -8.96 -2.64
N PHE A 279 1.70 -9.39 -1.53
CA PHE A 279 1.64 -8.57 -0.30
C PHE A 279 3.04 -8.35 0.30
N ALA A 280 3.87 -9.39 0.36
CA ALA A 280 5.24 -9.27 0.86
C ALA A 280 6.08 -8.30 0.01
N GLN A 281 5.93 -8.31 -1.31
CA GLN A 281 6.62 -7.38 -2.22
C GLN A 281 6.12 -5.94 -2.04
N GLU A 282 4.80 -5.72 -1.91
CA GLU A 282 4.23 -4.38 -1.69
C GLU A 282 4.69 -3.79 -0.35
N GLU A 283 4.81 -4.61 0.71
CA GLU A 283 5.31 -4.15 2.01
C GLU A 283 6.80 -3.77 1.93
N ARG A 284 7.64 -4.59 1.29
CA ARG A 284 9.06 -4.26 1.03
C ARG A 284 9.20 -2.97 0.22
N ARG A 285 8.37 -2.79 -0.81
CA ARG A 285 8.35 -1.57 -1.62
C ARG A 285 8.01 -0.33 -0.80
N ARG A 286 7.01 -0.44 0.10
CA ARG A 286 6.63 0.66 0.99
C ARG A 286 7.73 1.02 1.97
N GLU A 287 8.38 0.01 2.55
CA GLU A 287 9.51 0.22 3.45
C GLU A 287 10.66 0.91 2.71
N TYR A 288 11.01 0.43 1.53
CA TYR A 288 12.02 1.06 0.67
C TYR A 288 11.71 2.53 0.38
N LEU A 289 10.48 2.86 -0.01
CA LEU A 289 10.08 4.24 -0.28
C LEU A 289 10.13 5.13 0.97
N ARG A 290 9.79 4.61 2.14
CA ARG A 290 9.92 5.34 3.41
C ARG A 290 11.39 5.68 3.71
N VAL A 291 12.27 4.69 3.60
CA VAL A 291 13.71 4.90 3.82
C VAL A 291 14.24 5.90 2.79
N TRP A 292 13.84 5.78 1.54
CA TRP A 292 14.20 6.73 0.48
C TRP A 292 13.81 8.17 0.82
N GLU A 293 12.58 8.41 1.25
CA GLU A 293 12.12 9.75 1.65
C GLU A 293 12.92 10.30 2.83
N GLN A 294 13.32 9.44 3.76
CA GLN A 294 14.13 9.82 4.92
C GLN A 294 15.57 10.16 4.51
N VAL A 295 16.17 9.36 3.64
CA VAL A 295 17.53 9.55 3.13
C VAL A 295 17.63 10.82 2.29
N ALA A 296 16.64 11.08 1.45
CA ALA A 296 16.59 12.28 0.61
C ALA A 296 16.54 13.59 1.41
N ARG A 297 16.15 13.55 2.68
CA ARG A 297 16.16 14.72 3.58
C ARG A 297 17.51 15.01 4.21
N VAL A 298 18.46 14.06 4.17
CA VAL A 298 19.80 14.23 4.74
C VAL A 298 20.66 15.03 3.75
N PRO A 299 21.15 16.24 4.12
CA PRO A 299 21.88 17.11 3.20
C PRO A 299 23.12 16.45 2.58
N LEU A 300 23.77 15.56 3.31
CA LEU A 300 24.92 14.78 2.84
C LEU A 300 24.61 13.99 1.55
N PHE A 301 23.40 13.46 1.43
CA PHE A 301 22.98 12.66 0.29
C PHE A 301 22.35 13.47 -0.85
N ALA A 302 22.03 14.75 -0.60
CA ALA A 302 21.38 15.60 -1.61
C ALA A 302 22.22 15.83 -2.88
N SER A 303 23.56 15.72 -2.77
CA SER A 303 24.51 15.86 -3.88
C SER A 303 24.73 14.58 -4.67
N LEU A 304 24.22 13.44 -4.19
CA LEU A 304 24.42 12.13 -4.80
C LEU A 304 23.36 11.85 -5.86
N GLY A 305 23.76 11.20 -6.95
CA GLY A 305 22.85 10.79 -8.02
C GLY A 305 21.84 9.71 -7.55
N VAL A 306 20.74 9.57 -8.28
CA VAL A 306 19.65 8.64 -7.95
C VAL A 306 20.12 7.19 -7.81
N VAL A 307 21.03 6.74 -8.67
CA VAL A 307 21.59 5.38 -8.65
C VAL A 307 22.35 5.14 -7.35
N THR A 308 23.23 6.03 -6.99
CA THR A 308 24.02 6.00 -5.74
C THR A 308 23.12 6.00 -4.51
N LEU A 309 22.08 6.84 -4.53
CA LEU A 309 21.13 6.93 -3.43
C LEU A 309 20.37 5.62 -3.25
N SER A 310 20.02 4.92 -4.33
CA SER A 310 19.33 3.63 -4.26
C SER A 310 20.17 2.53 -3.60
N GLU A 311 21.48 2.52 -3.86
CA GLU A 311 22.43 1.60 -3.24
C GLU A 311 22.54 1.84 -1.72
N ILE A 312 22.68 3.11 -1.33
CA ILE A 312 22.76 3.52 0.08
C ILE A 312 21.46 3.14 0.82
N VAL A 313 20.28 3.41 0.23
CA VAL A 313 18.98 3.06 0.81
C VAL A 313 18.86 1.56 1.09
N GLY A 314 19.38 0.71 0.20
CA GLY A 314 19.37 -0.75 0.37
C GLY A 314 20.20 -1.25 1.56
N LYS A 315 21.22 -0.49 1.98
CA LYS A 315 22.13 -0.84 3.07
C LYS A 315 21.76 -0.18 4.41
N LEU A 316 20.94 0.87 4.40
CA LEU A 316 20.51 1.55 5.60
C LEU A 316 19.47 0.73 6.40
N ARG A 317 19.63 0.72 7.73
CA ARG A 317 18.71 0.09 8.67
C ARG A 317 18.01 1.15 9.51
N THR A 318 16.69 1.20 9.49
CA THR A 318 15.92 2.11 10.34
C THR A 318 15.82 1.56 11.76
N ARG A 319 16.15 2.39 12.75
CA ARG A 319 15.99 2.07 14.18
C ARG A 319 15.29 3.21 14.91
N TYR A 320 14.29 2.86 15.72
CA TYR A 320 13.58 3.77 16.58
C TYR A 320 14.11 3.68 18.02
N TYR A 321 14.34 4.84 18.62
CA TYR A 321 14.79 4.97 20.00
C TYR A 321 13.82 5.88 20.78
N PRO A 322 13.29 5.41 21.93
CA PRO A 322 12.59 6.27 22.89
C PRO A 322 13.49 7.41 23.39
N PRO A 323 12.93 8.45 24.03
CA PRO A 323 13.74 9.51 24.64
C PRO A 323 14.60 8.98 25.79
N ARG A 324 15.74 9.63 26.03
CA ARG A 324 16.71 9.31 27.10
C ARG A 324 17.39 7.95 26.97
N ILE A 325 17.49 7.41 25.78
CA ILE A 325 18.25 6.18 25.52
C ILE A 325 19.64 6.54 25.01
N THR A 326 20.66 5.89 25.56
CA THR A 326 22.03 5.98 25.05
C THR A 326 22.18 5.10 23.83
N VAL A 327 22.45 5.72 22.69
CA VAL A 327 22.64 5.05 21.38
C VAL A 327 24.05 4.50 21.25
N VAL A 328 25.07 5.31 21.61
CA VAL A 328 26.48 4.92 21.63
C VAL A 328 27.16 5.46 22.90
N ARG A 329 28.10 4.73 23.44
CA ARG A 329 28.90 5.15 24.61
C ARG A 329 30.31 5.45 24.17
N ARG A 330 30.93 6.44 24.79
CA ARG A 330 32.36 6.73 24.61
C ARG A 330 33.20 5.50 24.96
N GLY A 331 34.16 5.16 24.11
CA GLY A 331 35.02 3.99 24.28
C GLY A 331 34.51 2.70 23.63
N ASP A 332 33.22 2.62 23.27
CA ASP A 332 32.69 1.48 22.52
C ASP A 332 33.31 1.37 21.11
N ALA A 333 33.26 0.18 20.53
CA ALA A 333 33.72 -0.03 19.16
C ALA A 333 32.89 0.80 18.14
N GLY A 334 33.56 1.41 17.17
CA GLY A 334 32.94 2.25 16.15
C GLY A 334 32.61 1.47 14.88
N ASP A 335 31.56 0.66 14.89
CA ASP A 335 31.16 -0.24 13.80
C ASP A 335 30.04 0.30 12.88
N SER A 336 29.55 1.50 13.15
CA SER A 336 28.41 2.07 12.44
C SER A 336 28.39 3.59 12.54
N MET A 337 27.72 4.25 11.57
CA MET A 337 27.34 5.67 11.64
C MET A 337 25.83 5.81 11.59
N PHE A 338 25.33 6.94 12.09
CA PHE A 338 23.90 7.17 12.32
C PHE A 338 23.47 8.48 11.68
N PHE A 339 22.39 8.48 10.93
CA PHE A 339 21.73 9.67 10.39
C PHE A 339 20.41 9.91 11.11
N ILE A 340 20.15 11.13 11.54
CA ILE A 340 18.92 11.48 12.24
C ILE A 340 17.83 11.77 11.22
N SER A 341 16.92 10.82 11.06
CA SER A 341 15.76 10.95 10.17
C SER A 341 14.66 11.81 10.80
N SER A 342 14.45 11.67 12.10
CA SER A 342 13.55 12.51 12.90
C SER A 342 13.95 12.48 14.36
N GLY A 343 13.64 13.54 15.09
CA GLY A 343 13.97 13.66 16.52
C GLY A 343 15.24 14.44 16.79
N GLU A 344 15.86 14.22 17.94
CA GLU A 344 17.03 14.96 18.43
C GLU A 344 17.88 14.08 19.34
N VAL A 345 19.20 14.18 19.23
CA VAL A 345 20.16 13.55 20.12
C VAL A 345 21.07 14.58 20.75
N GLU A 346 21.58 14.26 21.95
CA GLU A 346 22.61 15.02 22.66
C GLU A 346 23.92 14.24 22.62
N VAL A 347 24.95 14.88 22.09
CA VAL A 347 26.33 14.37 22.05
C VAL A 347 27.08 14.98 23.23
N ARG A 348 27.52 14.16 24.19
CA ARG A 348 28.34 14.58 25.33
C ARG A 348 29.81 14.42 25.02
N LEU A 349 30.48 15.56 24.97
CA LEU A 349 31.93 15.63 24.68
C LEU A 349 32.77 15.32 25.92
N PRO A 350 34.05 14.88 25.75
CA PRO A 350 34.96 14.55 26.87
C PRO A 350 35.23 15.70 27.82
N ASN A 351 35.14 16.94 27.35
CA ASN A 351 35.36 18.19 28.11
C ASN A 351 34.19 18.65 28.95
N GLY A 352 33.11 17.85 29.06
CA GLY A 352 31.91 18.20 29.80
C GLY A 352 30.89 19.02 29.02
N GLY A 353 31.20 19.44 27.78
CA GLY A 353 30.27 20.10 26.90
C GLY A 353 29.27 19.15 26.26
N SER A 354 28.11 19.67 25.85
CA SER A 354 27.15 18.90 25.05
C SER A 354 26.73 19.66 23.79
N VAL A 355 26.48 18.91 22.71
CA VAL A 355 25.99 19.45 21.44
C VAL A 355 24.70 18.71 21.09
N ARG A 356 23.67 19.44 20.67
CA ARG A 356 22.44 18.84 20.16
C ARG A 356 22.48 18.73 18.66
N LEU A 357 22.11 17.55 18.18
CA LEU A 357 21.99 17.26 16.74
C LEU A 357 20.53 16.90 16.45
N GLY A 358 19.95 17.59 15.48
CA GLY A 358 18.57 17.41 15.03
C GLY A 358 18.45 16.65 13.71
N GLU A 359 17.25 16.68 13.15
CA GLU A 359 16.91 16.05 11.86
C GLU A 359 17.85 16.50 10.74
N GLY A 360 18.30 15.55 9.91
CA GLY A 360 19.27 15.77 8.82
C GLY A 360 20.74 15.73 9.23
N ALA A 361 21.05 15.79 10.52
CA ALA A 361 22.41 15.61 11.03
C ALA A 361 22.79 14.12 11.12
N PHE A 362 24.09 13.86 11.26
CA PHE A 362 24.60 12.51 11.46
C PHE A 362 25.72 12.50 12.50
N PHE A 363 26.03 11.33 13.05
CA PHE A 363 27.08 11.13 14.04
C PHE A 363 27.70 9.73 13.95
N GLY A 364 28.85 9.55 14.58
CA GLY A 364 29.58 8.28 14.62
C GLY A 364 30.51 8.03 13.44
N GLU A 365 30.63 9.00 12.53
CA GLU A 365 31.50 9.00 11.36
C GLU A 365 32.99 8.92 11.72
N MET A 366 33.41 9.62 12.78
CA MET A 366 34.83 9.68 13.18
C MET A 366 35.38 8.30 13.57
N ALA A 367 34.62 7.56 14.37
CA ALA A 367 34.99 6.21 14.80
C ALA A 367 35.04 5.23 13.62
N LEU A 368 34.19 5.44 12.62
CA LEU A 368 34.10 4.60 11.43
C LEU A 368 35.29 4.91 10.47
N LEU A 369 35.58 6.18 10.20
CA LEU A 369 36.66 6.59 9.31
C LEU A 369 38.06 6.27 9.87
N GLU A 370 38.25 6.51 11.16
CA GLU A 370 39.54 6.36 11.83
C GLU A 370 39.76 4.97 12.42
N ARG A 371 38.75 4.09 12.40
CA ARG A 371 38.76 2.77 13.06
C ARG A 371 39.11 2.86 14.55
N GLN A 372 38.67 3.94 15.21
CA GLN A 372 38.92 4.23 16.60
C GLN A 372 37.67 3.99 17.45
N PRO A 373 37.79 3.83 18.79
CA PRO A 373 36.66 3.80 19.69
C PRO A 373 35.85 5.10 19.60
N ARG A 374 34.55 5.02 19.98
CA ARG A 374 33.65 6.16 20.03
C ARG A 374 34.21 7.31 20.83
N SER A 375 34.33 8.49 20.29
CA SER A 375 34.88 9.69 20.92
C SER A 375 33.95 10.35 21.92
N ALA A 376 32.63 10.13 21.82
CA ALA A 376 31.60 10.74 22.64
C ALA A 376 30.45 9.78 22.95
N THR A 377 29.70 10.10 24.00
CA THR A 377 28.43 9.42 24.32
C THR A 377 27.27 10.18 23.69
N VAL A 378 26.39 9.46 22.97
CA VAL A 378 25.22 10.06 22.30
C VAL A 378 23.95 9.45 22.88
N SER A 379 23.03 10.31 23.32
CA SER A 379 21.75 9.90 23.90
C SER A 379 20.60 10.67 23.25
N THR A 380 19.46 10.03 23.12
CA THR A 380 18.24 10.66 22.58
C THR A 380 17.63 11.64 23.58
N THR A 381 17.24 12.82 23.14
CA THR A 381 16.49 13.83 23.96
C THR A 381 14.98 13.74 23.71
N ARG A 382 14.58 13.28 22.54
CA ARG A 382 13.20 13.08 22.07
C ARG A 382 13.05 11.70 21.43
N PRO A 383 11.80 11.22 21.17
CA PRO A 383 11.60 10.06 20.31
C PRO A 383 12.34 10.27 18.98
N THR A 384 13.30 9.39 18.67
CA THR A 384 14.24 9.60 17.56
C THR A 384 14.27 8.38 16.66
N THR A 385 14.18 8.62 15.35
CA THR A 385 14.39 7.62 14.33
C THR A 385 15.76 7.83 13.68
N LEU A 386 16.59 6.81 13.74
CA LEU A 386 17.94 6.81 13.17
C LEU A 386 18.01 5.85 11.99
N LEU A 387 18.73 6.26 10.94
CA LEU A 387 19.19 5.40 9.86
C LEU A 387 20.62 4.99 10.19
N VAL A 388 20.86 3.69 10.28
CA VAL A 388 22.16 3.12 10.67
C VAL A 388 22.84 2.57 9.42
N LEU A 389 24.08 2.99 9.18
CA LEU A 389 24.97 2.46 8.15
C LEU A 389 26.14 1.76 8.85
N TYR A 390 26.28 0.45 8.64
CA TYR A 390 27.37 -0.32 9.21
C TYR A 390 28.69 -0.08 8.46
N ALA A 391 29.81 -0.24 9.15
CA ALA A 391 31.15 -0.03 8.61
C ALA A 391 31.40 -0.88 7.35
N SER A 392 31.00 -2.17 7.38
CA SER A 392 31.14 -3.06 6.21
C SER A 392 30.43 -2.51 4.99
N ASP A 393 29.17 -2.07 5.16
CA ASP A 393 28.37 -1.51 4.07
C ASP A 393 28.90 -0.17 3.59
N PHE A 394 29.39 0.69 4.51
CA PHE A 394 30.02 1.96 4.18
C PHE A 394 31.27 1.77 3.32
N TYR A 395 32.19 0.87 3.71
CA TYR A 395 33.40 0.62 2.94
C TYR A 395 33.12 -0.03 1.59
N GLU A 396 32.13 -0.89 1.49
CA GLU A 396 31.67 -1.47 0.23
C GLU A 396 31.17 -0.36 -0.72
N ILE A 397 30.27 0.52 -0.26
CA ILE A 397 29.77 1.64 -1.06
C ILE A 397 30.88 2.63 -1.41
N ALA A 398 31.72 3.00 -0.45
CA ALA A 398 32.81 3.96 -0.63
C ALA A 398 33.85 3.50 -1.66
N SER A 399 34.06 2.19 -1.81
CA SER A 399 34.97 1.63 -2.82
C SER A 399 34.50 1.87 -4.27
N HIS A 400 33.19 1.98 -4.50
CA HIS A 400 32.58 2.20 -5.81
C HIS A 400 32.13 3.66 -6.02
N ILE A 401 31.93 4.40 -4.91
CA ILE A 401 31.39 5.76 -4.91
C ILE A 401 32.30 6.68 -4.09
N PRO A 402 33.44 7.13 -4.65
CA PRO A 402 34.40 7.99 -3.96
C PRO A 402 33.80 9.29 -3.41
N LYS A 403 32.80 9.85 -4.09
CA LYS A 403 32.11 11.07 -3.67
C LYS A 403 31.45 10.98 -2.30
N LEU A 404 30.98 9.79 -1.91
CA LEU A 404 30.39 9.57 -0.58
C LEU A 404 31.48 9.62 0.49
N ALA A 405 32.61 8.95 0.26
CA ALA A 405 33.75 8.98 1.17
C ALA A 405 34.26 10.39 1.37
N GLU A 406 34.49 11.14 0.29
CA GLU A 406 34.91 12.53 0.33
C GLU A 406 33.94 13.44 1.10
N ALA A 407 32.63 13.27 0.89
CA ALA A 407 31.62 14.06 1.58
C ALA A 407 31.62 13.80 3.10
N VAL A 408 31.73 12.53 3.51
CA VAL A 408 31.80 12.15 4.93
C VAL A 408 33.11 12.61 5.56
N GLU A 409 34.25 12.47 4.86
CA GLU A 409 35.56 12.93 5.33
C GLU A 409 35.62 14.45 5.51
N ASN A 410 35.10 15.22 4.54
CA ASN A 410 35.07 16.66 4.62
C ASN A 410 34.24 17.16 5.81
N GLU A 411 33.09 16.54 6.05
CA GLU A 411 32.27 16.87 7.22
C GLU A 411 32.96 16.47 8.53
N ALA A 412 33.62 15.32 8.58
CA ALA A 412 34.39 14.88 9.76
C ALA A 412 35.53 15.84 10.07
N LYS A 413 36.26 16.31 9.05
CA LYS A 413 37.33 17.32 9.18
C LYS A 413 36.77 18.63 9.75
N ARG A 414 35.70 19.17 9.17
CA ARG A 414 35.03 20.38 9.64
C ARG A 414 34.64 20.29 11.11
N ARG A 415 34.01 19.18 11.52
CA ARG A 415 33.60 18.97 12.91
C ARG A 415 34.78 18.85 13.86
N ARG A 416 35.90 18.28 13.40
CA ARG A 416 37.13 18.22 14.21
C ARG A 416 37.68 19.63 14.47
N GLU A 417 37.75 20.46 13.46
CA GLU A 417 38.22 21.86 13.55
C GLU A 417 37.29 22.65 14.52
N GLU A 418 35.99 22.56 14.36
CA GLU A 418 35.01 23.19 15.27
C GLU A 418 35.15 22.71 16.73
N ASN A 419 35.43 21.40 16.95
CA ASN A 419 35.65 20.89 18.28
C ASN A 419 36.97 21.36 18.91
N LEU A 420 38.04 21.49 18.13
CA LEU A 420 39.31 22.04 18.58
C LEU A 420 39.20 23.53 18.95
N GLU A 421 38.49 24.32 18.15
CA GLU A 421 38.21 25.73 18.44
C GLU A 421 37.41 25.92 19.72
N ARG A 422 36.37 25.10 19.94
CA ARG A 422 35.58 25.08 21.18
C ARG A 422 36.41 24.68 22.40
N GLN A 423 37.36 23.75 22.26
CA GLN A 423 38.30 23.38 23.32
C GLN A 423 39.23 24.54 23.64
N ALA A 424 39.76 25.23 22.65
CA ALA A 424 40.63 26.40 22.82
C ALA A 424 39.90 27.59 23.46
N ALA A 425 38.61 27.80 23.11
CA ALA A 425 37.79 28.86 23.68
C ALA A 425 37.32 28.60 25.13
N GLY A 426 37.17 27.32 25.52
CA GLY A 426 36.77 26.91 26.86
C GLY A 426 37.93 26.86 27.89
N THR A 427 39.18 27.09 27.43
CA THR A 427 40.37 27.12 28.27
C THR A 427 40.80 28.55 28.62
N ARG A 428 40.08 29.55 28.20
CA ARG A 428 40.20 30.96 28.60
C ARG A 428 39.05 31.29 29.55
#